data_5b84df49694910451b8fc51ac40c3a39
#
_entry.id   5b84df49694910451b8fc51ac40c3a39
#
_cell.length_a   1.000
_cell.length_b   1.000
_cell.length_c   1.000
_cell.angle_alpha   90.00
_cell.angle_beta   90.00
_cell.angle_gamma   90.00
#
_symmetry.space_group_name_H-M   'P 1'
#
loop_
_entity.id
_entity.type
_entity.pdbx_description
1 polymer ?
#
loop_
_entity_poly.entity_id
_entity_poly.type
_entity_poly.pdbx_seq_one_letter_code
_entity_poly.pdbx_strand_id
1 'polypeptide(L)'
;MAVYKKGFSLAMDIYRESKKFPKDELYSLTSQIRRSSRSVCSNIGEGYRKRQYEAHFVSKMSDSDMENTETQVWLDFALSCEYITKEIFDDFNERSEEIGRLLNHMIQNPEKYK
;
A
#
# COMPACT_ATOMS: atom_id res chain seq x y z
N MET A 1 4.10 7.51 -12.52
CA MET A 1 3.14 6.48 -12.92
C MET A 1 1.94 6.48 -11.99
N ALA A 2 0.79 6.14 -12.53
CA ALA A 2 -0.49 6.26 -11.80
C ALA A 2 -0.51 5.44 -10.51
N VAL A 3 -0.01 4.21 -10.54
CA VAL A 3 -0.04 3.34 -9.36
C VAL A 3 0.81 3.92 -8.22
N TYR A 4 1.93 4.54 -8.53
CA TYR A 4 2.76 5.20 -7.53
C TYR A 4 2.02 6.37 -6.88
N LYS A 5 1.41 7.22 -7.71
CA LYS A 5 0.66 8.39 -7.19
C LYS A 5 -0.50 7.96 -6.30
N LYS A 6 -1.21 6.92 -6.69
CA LYS A 6 -2.32 6.38 -5.89
C LYS A 6 -1.83 5.79 -4.58
N GLY A 7 -0.73 5.05 -4.61
CA GLY A 7 -0.11 4.49 -3.41
C GLY A 7 0.39 5.57 -2.47
N PHE A 8 1.05 6.59 -3.02
CA PHE A 8 1.55 7.72 -2.24
C PHE A 8 0.40 8.47 -1.56
N SER A 9 -0.66 8.77 -2.32
CA SER A 9 -1.83 9.46 -1.79
C SER A 9 -2.48 8.69 -0.65
N LEU A 10 -2.64 7.37 -0.83
CA LEU A 10 -3.22 6.53 0.21
C LEU A 10 -2.33 6.48 1.46
N ALA A 11 -1.03 6.33 1.27
CA ALA A 11 -0.08 6.29 2.39
C ALA A 11 -0.12 7.59 3.19
N MET A 12 -0.23 8.74 2.51
CA MET A 12 -0.31 10.03 3.19
C MET A 12 -1.63 10.18 3.96
N ASP A 13 -2.73 9.72 3.40
CA ASP A 13 -4.02 9.78 4.09
C ASP A 13 -4.04 8.83 5.30
N ILE A 14 -3.44 7.66 5.17
CA ILE A 14 -3.27 6.73 6.28
C ILE A 14 -2.39 7.38 7.37
N TYR A 15 -1.31 8.03 6.99
CA TYR A 15 -0.44 8.73 7.93
C TYR A 15 -1.23 9.76 8.75
N ARG A 16 -2.01 10.59 8.06
CA ARG A 16 -2.82 11.63 8.73
C ARG A 16 -3.85 11.01 9.67
N GLU A 17 -4.55 9.98 9.21
CA GLU A 17 -5.56 9.31 10.02
C GLU A 17 -4.92 8.62 11.22
N SER A 18 -3.75 8.02 11.04
CA SER A 18 -3.04 7.29 12.10
C SER A 18 -2.55 8.19 13.23
N LYS A 19 -2.48 9.51 13.01
CA LYS A 19 -2.15 10.45 14.07
C LYS A 19 -3.18 10.44 15.19
N LYS A 20 -4.39 10.00 14.90
CA LYS A 20 -5.50 9.92 15.87
C LYS A 20 -5.50 8.60 16.65
N PHE A 21 -4.65 7.65 16.28
CA PHE A 21 -4.59 6.35 16.95
C PHE A 21 -4.08 6.53 18.39
N PRO A 22 -4.46 5.64 19.32
CA PRO A 22 -3.96 5.72 20.70
C PRO A 22 -2.45 5.63 20.77
N LYS A 23 -1.87 6.31 21.75
CA LYS A 23 -0.41 6.36 21.92
C LYS A 23 0.21 5.00 22.16
N ASP A 24 -0.51 4.08 22.78
CA ASP A 24 0.00 2.73 23.05
C ASP A 24 0.11 1.89 21.78
N GLU A 25 -0.47 2.35 20.66
CA GLU A 25 -0.32 1.69 19.36
C GLU A 25 0.88 2.21 18.55
N LEU A 26 1.59 3.20 19.08
CA LEU A 26 2.65 3.86 18.30
C LEU A 26 3.69 2.89 17.75
N TYR A 27 4.12 1.93 18.56
CA TYR A 27 5.13 0.95 18.16
C TYR A 27 4.52 -0.39 17.75
N SER A 28 3.23 -0.43 17.49
CA SER A 28 2.53 -1.62 17.03
C SER A 28 1.71 -1.29 15.78
N LEU A 29 0.39 -1.14 15.89
CA LEU A 29 -0.46 -0.90 14.72
C LEU A 29 -0.05 0.36 13.95
N THR A 30 0.19 1.46 14.65
CA THR A 30 0.53 2.74 14.01
C THR A 30 1.79 2.61 13.17
N SER A 31 2.87 2.07 13.75
CA SER A 31 4.13 1.91 13.02
C SER A 31 3.98 0.92 11.86
N GLN A 32 3.24 -0.15 12.05
CA GLN A 32 3.08 -1.18 11.02
C GLN A 32 2.29 -0.68 9.81
N ILE A 33 1.19 0.03 10.02
CA ILE A 33 0.39 0.53 8.90
C ILE A 33 1.12 1.60 8.11
N ARG A 34 1.90 2.44 8.82
CA ARG A 34 2.74 3.45 8.17
C ARG A 34 3.84 2.78 7.36
N ARG A 35 4.50 1.78 7.94
CA ARG A 35 5.57 1.05 7.25
C ARG A 35 5.05 0.35 6.00
N SER A 36 3.97 -0.43 6.12
CA SER A 36 3.47 -1.22 4.99
C SER A 36 2.97 -0.33 3.86
N SER A 37 2.20 0.72 4.18
CA SER A 37 1.69 1.62 3.13
C SER A 37 2.79 2.37 2.40
N ARG A 38 3.85 2.77 3.10
CA ARG A 38 5.01 3.41 2.49
C ARG A 38 5.83 2.42 1.67
N SER A 39 5.89 1.16 2.11
CA SER A 39 6.63 0.11 1.39
C SER A 39 5.98 -0.24 0.06
N VAL A 40 4.66 -0.07 -0.06
CA VAL A 40 3.99 -0.18 -1.37
C VAL A 40 4.68 0.76 -2.36
N CYS A 41 4.85 2.02 -1.96
CA CYS A 41 5.45 3.04 -2.81
C CYS A 41 6.93 2.80 -3.09
N SER A 42 7.70 2.43 -2.06
CA SER A 42 9.15 2.23 -2.24
C SER A 42 9.43 1.07 -3.19
N ASN A 43 8.66 -0.01 -3.10
CA ASN A 43 8.82 -1.14 -4.01
C ASN A 43 8.44 -0.78 -5.43
N ILE A 44 7.38 0.02 -5.63
CA ILE A 44 7.00 0.50 -6.96
C ILE A 44 8.13 1.34 -7.55
N GLY A 45 8.67 2.28 -6.78
CA GLY A 45 9.76 3.15 -7.22
C GLY A 45 11.01 2.37 -7.61
N GLU A 46 11.41 1.43 -6.77
CA GLU A 46 12.58 0.60 -7.03
C GLU A 46 12.36 -0.30 -8.26
N GLY A 47 11.17 -0.89 -8.37
CA GLY A 47 10.83 -1.75 -9.50
C GLY A 47 10.81 -0.98 -10.81
N TYR A 48 10.28 0.25 -10.80
CA TYR A 48 10.24 1.08 -11.99
C TYR A 48 11.65 1.39 -12.51
N ARG A 49 12.60 1.61 -11.62
CA ARG A 49 14.01 1.81 -11.99
C ARG A 49 14.60 0.58 -12.68
N LYS A 50 14.05 -0.61 -12.40
CA LYS A 50 14.53 -1.88 -12.95
C LYS A 50 13.59 -2.44 -14.03
N ARG A 51 12.73 -1.59 -14.61
CA ARG A 51 11.67 -2.06 -15.52
C ARG A 51 12.18 -2.76 -16.78
N GLN A 52 13.41 -2.49 -17.19
CA GLN A 52 14.02 -3.18 -18.33
C GLN A 52 14.48 -4.59 -17.98
N TYR A 53 14.60 -4.88 -16.69
CA TYR A 53 14.98 -6.22 -16.20
C TYR A 53 13.70 -6.88 -15.67
N GLU A 54 13.03 -7.61 -16.55
CA GLU A 54 11.69 -8.10 -16.30
C GLU A 54 11.55 -8.84 -14.97
N ALA A 55 12.46 -9.76 -14.65
CA ALA A 55 12.38 -10.53 -13.41
C ALA A 55 12.48 -9.64 -12.16
N HIS A 56 13.36 -8.63 -12.20
CA HIS A 56 13.47 -7.67 -11.09
C HIS A 56 12.21 -6.81 -10.95
N PHE A 57 11.68 -6.35 -12.08
CA PHE A 57 10.47 -5.55 -12.10
C PHE A 57 9.30 -6.31 -11.49
N VAL A 58 9.07 -7.54 -11.97
CA VAL A 58 7.96 -8.39 -11.49
C VAL A 58 8.13 -8.68 -10.01
N SER A 59 9.36 -8.98 -9.58
CA SER A 59 9.63 -9.26 -8.16
C SER A 59 9.29 -8.07 -7.27
N LYS A 60 9.66 -6.85 -7.69
CA LYS A 60 9.38 -5.64 -6.91
C LYS A 60 7.89 -5.31 -6.89
N MET A 61 7.19 -5.50 -8.01
CA MET A 61 5.75 -5.29 -8.05
C MET A 61 5.03 -6.31 -7.17
N SER A 62 5.52 -7.55 -7.12
CA SER A 62 5.00 -8.59 -6.24
C SER A 62 5.23 -8.23 -4.78
N ASP A 63 6.42 -7.73 -4.43
CA ASP A 63 6.71 -7.27 -3.07
C ASP A 63 5.77 -6.12 -2.67
N SER A 64 5.54 -5.19 -3.61
CA SER A 64 4.61 -4.07 -3.38
C SER A 64 3.19 -4.59 -3.11
N ASP A 65 2.75 -5.58 -3.88
CA ASP A 65 1.42 -6.17 -3.71
C ASP A 65 1.27 -6.84 -2.34
N MET A 66 2.31 -7.52 -1.87
CA MET A 66 2.31 -8.12 -0.53
C MET A 66 2.20 -7.05 0.56
N GLU A 67 2.91 -5.93 0.42
CA GLU A 67 2.82 -4.84 1.38
C GLU A 67 1.44 -4.17 1.34
N ASN A 68 0.83 -4.12 0.15
CA ASN A 68 -0.52 -3.61 -0.01
C ASN A 68 -1.53 -4.50 0.73
N THR A 69 -1.36 -5.83 0.63
CA THR A 69 -2.18 -6.79 1.37
C THR A 69 -1.99 -6.61 2.88
N GLU A 70 -0.75 -6.44 3.32
CA GLU A 70 -0.46 -6.20 4.75
C GLU A 70 -1.15 -4.92 5.24
N THR A 71 -1.16 -3.88 4.42
CA THR A 71 -1.88 -2.64 4.76
C THR A 71 -3.37 -2.91 4.97
N GLN A 72 -3.99 -3.73 4.14
CA GLN A 72 -5.39 -4.11 4.31
C GLN A 72 -5.62 -4.85 5.63
N VAL A 73 -4.69 -5.71 6.04
CA VAL A 73 -4.77 -6.38 7.32
C VAL A 73 -4.78 -5.37 8.47
N TRP A 74 -3.88 -4.39 8.41
CA TRP A 74 -3.83 -3.36 9.46
C TRP A 74 -5.08 -2.47 9.45
N LEU A 75 -5.67 -2.23 8.28
CA LEU A 75 -6.95 -1.50 8.18
C LEU A 75 -8.08 -2.29 8.87
N ASP A 76 -8.08 -3.62 8.72
CA ASP A 76 -9.07 -4.47 9.40
C ASP A 76 -8.95 -4.31 10.92
N PHE A 77 -7.72 -4.30 11.44
CA PHE A 77 -7.50 -4.11 12.88
C PHE A 77 -7.93 -2.71 13.32
N ALA A 78 -7.61 -1.69 12.53
CA ALA A 78 -7.98 -0.32 12.87
C ALA A 78 -9.50 -0.16 12.93
N LEU A 79 -10.23 -0.80 12.03
CA LEU A 79 -11.69 -0.77 12.04
C LEU A 79 -12.23 -1.52 13.26
N SER A 80 -11.75 -2.73 13.53
CA SER A 80 -12.21 -3.55 14.66
C SER A 80 -11.92 -2.89 16.00
N CYS A 81 -10.82 -2.15 16.10
CA CYS A 81 -10.50 -1.40 17.31
C CYS A 81 -11.23 -0.05 17.39
N GLU A 82 -12.01 0.27 16.38
CA GLU A 82 -12.76 1.53 16.32
C GLU A 82 -11.85 2.77 16.25
N TYR A 83 -10.65 2.61 15.69
CA TYR A 83 -9.73 3.73 15.50
C TYR A 83 -10.07 4.53 14.25
N ILE A 84 -10.77 3.91 13.30
CA ILE A 84 -11.27 4.57 12.09
C ILE A 84 -12.75 4.23 11.93
N THR A 85 -13.47 5.10 11.23
CA THR A 85 -14.89 4.87 10.94
C THR A 85 -15.04 3.88 9.77
N LYS A 86 -16.23 3.32 9.64
CA LYS A 86 -16.55 2.44 8.52
C LYS A 86 -16.37 3.17 7.18
N GLU A 87 -16.72 4.46 7.13
CA GLU A 87 -16.57 5.27 5.92
C GLU A 87 -15.10 5.41 5.51
N ILE A 88 -14.24 5.69 6.47
CA ILE A 88 -12.79 5.79 6.21
C ILE A 88 -12.24 4.44 5.81
N PHE A 89 -12.65 3.38 6.50
CA PHE A 89 -12.23 2.02 6.15
C PHE A 89 -12.60 1.69 4.70
N ASP A 90 -13.85 1.94 4.32
CA ASP A 90 -14.33 1.62 2.98
C ASP A 90 -13.55 2.39 1.91
N ASP A 91 -13.28 3.67 2.16
CA ASP A 91 -12.49 4.50 1.24
C ASP A 91 -11.08 3.96 1.08
N PHE A 92 -10.38 3.73 2.19
CA PHE A 92 -8.99 3.27 2.16
C PHE A 92 -8.88 1.86 1.57
N ASN A 93 -9.79 0.98 1.95
CA ASN A 93 -9.77 -0.39 1.45
C ASN A 93 -10.03 -0.46 -0.06
N GLU A 94 -10.99 0.32 -0.55
CA GLU A 94 -11.28 0.39 -1.98
C GLU A 94 -10.08 0.90 -2.76
N ARG A 95 -9.40 1.94 -2.23
CA ARG A 95 -8.21 2.49 -2.88
C ARG A 95 -7.07 1.48 -2.88
N SER A 96 -6.91 0.74 -1.80
CA SER A 96 -5.91 -0.33 -1.72
C SER A 96 -6.21 -1.44 -2.72
N GLU A 97 -7.48 -1.82 -2.87
CA GLU A 97 -7.88 -2.83 -3.85
C GLU A 97 -7.60 -2.37 -5.28
N GLU A 98 -7.83 -1.10 -5.58
CA GLU A 98 -7.50 -0.54 -6.89
C GLU A 98 -6.00 -0.62 -7.16
N ILE A 99 -5.19 -0.26 -6.18
CA ILE A 99 -3.73 -0.37 -6.27
C ILE A 99 -3.33 -1.82 -6.54
N GLY A 100 -3.96 -2.77 -5.84
CA GLY A 100 -3.70 -4.20 -6.04
C GLY A 100 -4.00 -4.65 -7.46
N ARG A 101 -5.11 -4.19 -8.03
CA ARG A 101 -5.46 -4.53 -9.42
C ARG A 101 -4.44 -3.97 -10.41
N LEU A 102 -3.97 -2.73 -10.18
CA LEU A 102 -2.96 -2.12 -11.04
C LEU A 102 -1.62 -2.86 -10.94
N LEU A 103 -1.21 -3.20 -9.73
CA LEU A 103 0.02 -3.97 -9.52
C LEU A 103 -0.07 -5.33 -10.19
N ASN A 104 -1.21 -6.00 -10.05
CA ASN A 104 -1.40 -7.31 -10.68
C ASN A 104 -1.33 -7.22 -12.20
N HIS A 105 -1.89 -6.16 -12.78
CA HIS A 105 -1.80 -5.93 -14.23
C HIS A 105 -0.34 -5.76 -14.66
N MET A 106 0.46 -5.04 -13.88
CA MET A 106 1.87 -4.85 -14.17
C MET A 106 2.65 -6.16 -14.07
N ILE A 107 2.34 -6.98 -13.08
CA ILE A 107 2.97 -8.29 -12.89
C ILE A 107 2.65 -9.21 -14.07
N GLN A 108 1.40 -9.20 -14.54
CA GLN A 108 0.94 -10.06 -15.62
C GLN A 108 1.41 -9.58 -17.00
N ASN A 109 1.75 -8.31 -17.14
CA ASN A 109 2.10 -7.69 -18.43
C ASN A 109 3.36 -6.83 -18.32
N PRO A 110 4.47 -7.39 -17.83
CA PRO A 110 5.67 -6.57 -17.58
C PRO A 110 6.22 -5.91 -18.85
N GLU A 111 6.04 -6.53 -20.01
CA GLU A 111 6.52 -6.01 -21.30
C GLU A 111 5.86 -4.68 -21.65
N LYS A 112 4.69 -4.36 -21.09
CA LYS A 112 4.01 -3.09 -21.36
C LYS A 112 4.62 -1.92 -20.59
N TYR A 113 5.53 -2.21 -19.65
CA TYR A 113 6.09 -1.18 -18.76
C TYR A 113 7.58 -0.94 -18.98
N LYS A 114 8.18 -1.61 -19.93
CA LYS A 114 9.60 -1.44 -20.26
C LYS A 114 9.91 -0.07 -20.85
#